data_8d33f2df8b4f0d1c7f1467a7c3ed9ac7
#
_entry.id   8d33f2df8b4f0d1c7f1467a7c3ed9ac7
#
_cell.length_a   1.000
_cell.length_b   1.000
_cell.length_c   1.000
_cell.angle_alpha   90.00
_cell.angle_beta   90.00
_cell.angle_gamma   90.00
#
_symmetry.space_group_name_H-M   'P 1'
#
loop_
_entity.id
_entity.type
_entity.pdbx_description
1 polymer ?
#
loop_
_entity_poly.entity_id
_entity_poly.type
_entity_poly.pdbx_seq_one_letter_code
_entity_poly.pdbx_strand_id
1 'polypeptide(L)'
;MYDICCIGHITLDKVVTTRSVVHMPGGTSFYFSSAIRNMDVKYSMVTALAEKEMYIAEELRAKGTEIMVLPSANTLYFENIYSENQDHRTQRVSQLADPFTAEQLSGINARFFHL
;
A
#
# COMPACT_ATOMS: atom_id res chain seq x y z
N MET A 1 -14.24 6.58 -16.45
CA MET A 1 -14.44 6.23 -15.03
C MET A 1 -13.89 4.84 -14.75
N TYR A 2 -13.23 4.66 -13.61
CA TYR A 2 -12.74 3.36 -13.20
C TYR A 2 -13.86 2.50 -12.63
N ASP A 3 -13.72 1.20 -12.77
CA ASP A 3 -14.68 0.27 -12.16
C ASP A 3 -14.47 0.23 -10.65
N ILE A 4 -13.21 0.18 -10.20
CA ILE A 4 -12.84 0.13 -8.78
C ILE A 4 -11.70 1.10 -8.51
N CYS A 5 -11.81 1.85 -7.42
CA CYS A 5 -10.69 2.61 -6.86
C CYS A 5 -10.38 2.08 -5.46
N CYS A 6 -9.16 1.67 -5.24
CA CYS A 6 -8.67 1.25 -3.92
C CYS A 6 -8.00 2.44 -3.25
N ILE A 7 -8.46 2.79 -2.06
CA ILE A 7 -7.87 3.88 -1.27
C ILE A 7 -7.26 3.27 -0.02
N GLY A 8 -5.96 3.44 0.15
CA GLY A 8 -5.28 2.92 1.32
C GLY A 8 -3.78 3.16 1.24
N HIS A 9 -3.14 3.15 2.40
CA HIS A 9 -1.69 3.33 2.48
C HIS A 9 -0.97 2.07 2.01
N ILE A 10 -0.06 2.25 1.04
CA ILE A 10 0.98 1.26 0.81
C ILE A 10 1.94 1.37 1.98
N THR A 11 2.35 0.24 2.52
CA THR A 11 3.25 0.18 3.66
C THR A 11 4.63 -0.31 3.23
N LEU A 12 5.62 -0.03 4.05
CA LEU A 12 6.91 -0.70 3.97
C LEU A 12 7.04 -1.57 5.21
N ASP A 13 7.05 -2.87 4.98
CA ASP A 13 7.05 -3.86 6.05
C ASP A 13 8.45 -4.41 6.27
N LYS A 14 8.89 -4.38 7.52
CA LYS A 14 10.09 -5.09 7.97
C LYS A 14 9.63 -6.44 8.50
N VAL A 15 10.02 -7.50 7.83
CA VAL A 15 9.67 -8.88 8.20
C VAL A 15 10.88 -9.54 8.83
N VAL A 16 10.76 -9.86 10.12
CA VAL A 16 11.82 -10.47 10.92
C VAL A 16 11.43 -11.91 11.23
N THR A 17 12.28 -12.82 10.84
CA THR A 17 12.18 -14.25 11.20
C THR A 17 13.41 -14.66 11.96
N THR A 18 13.45 -15.91 12.43
CA THR A 18 14.63 -16.46 13.11
C THR A 18 15.85 -16.54 12.20
N ARG A 19 15.67 -16.41 10.88
CA ARG A 19 16.72 -16.59 9.87
C ARG A 19 17.02 -15.36 9.04
N SER A 20 16.12 -14.38 9.00
CA SER A 20 16.26 -13.28 8.06
C SER A 20 15.56 -12.01 8.54
N VAL A 21 15.99 -10.89 7.95
CA VAL A 21 15.30 -9.61 8.03
C VAL A 21 15.12 -9.13 6.60
N VAL A 22 13.88 -8.93 6.18
CA VAL A 22 13.53 -8.51 4.82
C VAL A 22 12.63 -7.28 4.89
N HIS A 23 12.86 -6.33 4.00
CA HIS A 23 11.98 -5.19 3.83
C HIS A 23 11.19 -5.37 2.53
N MET A 24 9.88 -5.21 2.57
CA MET A 24 9.03 -5.37 1.40
C MET A 24 7.82 -4.46 1.45
N PRO A 25 7.31 -4.01 0.29
CA PRO A 25 6.04 -3.30 0.26
C PRO A 25 4.91 -4.19 0.74
N GLY A 26 3.92 -3.59 1.37
CA GLY A 26 2.75 -4.31 1.88
C GLY A 26 1.54 -3.40 1.95
N GLY A 27 0.58 -3.80 2.79
CA GLY A 27 -0.67 -3.10 2.97
C GLY A 27 -1.76 -3.60 2.03
N THR A 28 -3.00 -3.35 2.43
CA THR A 28 -4.17 -3.84 1.70
C THR A 28 -4.19 -3.34 0.25
N SER A 29 -3.88 -2.07 0.02
CA SER A 29 -3.90 -1.50 -1.33
C SER A 29 -2.82 -2.10 -2.23
N PHE A 30 -1.65 -2.41 -1.69
CA PHE A 30 -0.59 -3.07 -2.45
C PHE A 30 -1.03 -4.48 -2.90
N TYR A 31 -1.57 -5.27 -1.97
CA TYR A 31 -2.03 -6.61 -2.29
C TYR A 31 -3.26 -6.61 -3.18
N PHE A 32 -4.17 -5.64 -3.01
CA PHE A 32 -5.30 -5.45 -3.90
C PHE A 32 -4.82 -5.25 -5.35
N SER A 33 -3.85 -4.38 -5.55
CA SER A 33 -3.29 -4.13 -6.89
C SER A 33 -2.71 -5.40 -7.50
N SER A 34 -1.98 -6.18 -6.71
CA SER A 34 -1.40 -7.44 -7.18
C SER A 34 -2.45 -8.46 -7.57
N ALA A 35 -3.55 -8.52 -6.82
CA ALA A 35 -4.64 -9.46 -7.08
C ALA A 35 -5.47 -9.09 -8.31
N ILE A 36 -5.80 -7.80 -8.46
CA ILE A 36 -6.73 -7.34 -9.50
C ILE A 36 -6.05 -7.11 -10.85
N ARG A 37 -4.73 -6.95 -10.86
CA ARG A 37 -3.98 -6.58 -12.08
C ARG A 37 -4.20 -7.51 -13.26
N ASN A 38 -4.43 -8.80 -13.01
CA ASN A 38 -4.66 -9.80 -14.04
C ASN A 38 -6.14 -10.03 -14.35
N MET A 39 -7.04 -9.26 -13.75
CA MET A 39 -8.47 -9.33 -14.01
C MET A 39 -8.84 -8.29 -15.07
N ASP A 40 -9.90 -8.57 -15.82
CA ASP A 40 -10.41 -7.64 -16.82
C ASP A 40 -11.27 -6.56 -16.14
N VAL A 41 -10.62 -5.71 -15.36
CA VAL A 41 -11.25 -4.66 -14.57
C VAL A 41 -10.40 -3.40 -14.69
N LYS A 42 -11.04 -2.28 -14.96
CA LYS A 42 -10.37 -0.98 -14.96
C LYS A 42 -10.31 -0.45 -13.54
N TYR A 43 -9.11 -0.36 -12.99
CA TYR A 43 -8.92 0.02 -11.60
C TYR A 43 -7.90 1.13 -11.44
N SER A 44 -8.00 1.81 -10.31
CA SER A 44 -7.02 2.80 -9.88
C SER A 44 -6.73 2.64 -8.39
N MET A 45 -5.64 3.25 -7.96
CA MET A 45 -5.26 3.29 -6.55
C MET A 45 -4.99 4.72 -6.11
N VAL A 46 -5.32 4.99 -4.87
CA VAL A 46 -4.92 6.22 -4.17
C VAL A 46 -4.18 5.81 -2.91
N THR A 47 -2.98 6.30 -2.76
CA THR A 47 -2.14 6.01 -1.59
C THR A 47 -1.39 7.28 -1.16
N ALA A 48 -0.66 7.18 -0.06
CA ALA A 48 0.23 8.23 0.39
C ALA A 48 1.58 7.62 0.74
N LEU A 49 2.64 8.23 0.23
CA LEU A 49 4.02 7.77 0.44
C LEU A 49 4.91 8.99 0.68
N ALA A 50 5.95 8.81 1.49
CA ALA A 50 7.02 9.78 1.55
C ALA A 50 7.83 9.76 0.25
N GLU A 51 8.50 10.86 -0.04
CA GLU A 51 9.27 11.00 -1.29
C GLU A 51 10.31 9.88 -1.47
N LYS A 52 10.97 9.48 -0.41
CA LYS A 52 12.00 8.44 -0.46
C LYS A 52 11.47 7.05 -0.83
N GLU A 53 10.17 6.80 -0.66
CA GLU A 53 9.52 5.53 -1.04
C GLU A 53 8.72 5.66 -2.33
N MET A 54 8.82 6.76 -3.05
CA MET A 54 8.11 6.97 -4.31
C MET A 54 8.45 5.89 -5.35
N TYR A 55 9.60 5.24 -5.23
CA TYR A 55 10.00 4.15 -6.12
C TYR A 55 8.98 3.00 -6.14
N ILE A 56 8.25 2.80 -5.04
CA ILE A 56 7.21 1.75 -4.97
C ILE A 56 6.09 2.07 -5.96
N ALA A 57 5.64 3.33 -5.99
CA ALA A 57 4.62 3.77 -6.95
C ALA A 57 5.12 3.68 -8.39
N GLU A 58 6.37 4.03 -8.64
CA GLU A 58 6.96 3.94 -9.97
C GLU A 58 7.02 2.50 -10.47
N GLU A 59 7.36 1.56 -9.62
CA GLU A 59 7.35 0.14 -9.97
C GLU A 59 5.95 -0.36 -10.31
N LEU A 60 4.93 0.07 -9.56
CA LEU A 60 3.54 -0.29 -9.84
C LEU A 60 3.05 0.33 -11.14
N ARG A 61 3.43 1.57 -11.43
CA ARG A 61 3.11 2.22 -12.72
C ARG A 61 3.75 1.49 -13.88
N ALA A 62 4.98 1.03 -13.74
CA ALA A 62 5.66 0.25 -14.75
C ALA A 62 4.96 -1.08 -15.06
N LYS A 63 4.19 -1.59 -14.11
CA LYS A 63 3.37 -2.80 -14.27
C LYS A 63 1.95 -2.50 -14.77
N GLY A 64 1.64 -1.24 -15.06
CA GLY A 64 0.35 -0.83 -15.61
C GLY A 64 -0.68 -0.38 -14.59
N THR A 65 -0.31 -0.18 -13.33
CA THR A 65 -1.22 0.31 -12.31
C THR A 65 -1.38 1.83 -12.42
N GLU A 66 -2.63 2.29 -12.49
CA GLU A 66 -2.97 3.70 -12.35
C GLU A 66 -2.97 4.06 -10.87
N ILE A 67 -2.05 4.92 -10.46
CA ILE A 67 -1.87 5.24 -9.05
C ILE A 67 -1.71 6.75 -8.85
N MET A 68 -2.51 7.29 -7.93
CA MET A 68 -2.36 8.65 -7.42
C MET A 68 -1.67 8.58 -6.07
N VAL A 69 -0.55 9.25 -5.94
CA VAL A 69 0.19 9.33 -4.68
C VAL A 69 -0.04 10.70 -4.08
N LEU A 70 -0.67 10.73 -2.90
CA LEU A 70 -0.84 11.95 -2.13
C LEU A 70 0.44 12.21 -1.31
N PRO A 71 0.83 13.46 -1.15
CA PRO A 71 2.03 13.78 -0.39
C PRO A 71 1.88 13.39 1.08
N SER A 72 2.93 12.83 1.64
CA SER A 72 3.00 12.46 3.06
C SER A 72 4.42 12.70 3.56
N ALA A 73 4.54 13.23 4.75
CA ALA A 73 5.85 13.42 5.38
C ALA A 73 6.55 12.08 5.60
N ASN A 74 5.79 11.06 5.93
CA ASN A 74 6.30 9.73 6.22
C ASN A 74 5.47 8.67 5.50
N THR A 75 6.10 7.54 5.21
CA THR A 75 5.42 6.32 4.75
C THR A 75 5.04 5.48 5.98
N LEU A 76 3.95 4.73 5.88
CA LEU A 76 3.51 3.84 6.94
C LEU A 76 4.43 2.63 7.01
N TYR A 77 5.09 2.43 8.15
CA TYR A 77 6.01 1.32 8.37
C TYR A 77 5.43 0.36 9.40
N PHE A 78 5.41 -0.92 9.04
CA PHE A 78 5.11 -2.01 9.97
C PHE A 78 6.36 -2.84 10.22
N GLU A 79 6.42 -3.42 11.41
CA GLU A 79 7.38 -4.46 11.74
C GLU A 79 6.61 -5.73 12.12
N ASN A 80 6.87 -6.79 11.37
CA ASN A 80 6.27 -8.12 11.60
C ASN A 80 7.38 -9.05 12.08
N ILE A 81 7.25 -9.54 13.30
CA ILE A 81 8.24 -10.43 13.92
C ILE A 81 7.59 -11.80 14.08
N TYR A 82 8.17 -12.80 13.43
CA TYR A 82 7.75 -14.19 13.53
C TYR A 82 8.69 -14.96 14.44
N SER A 83 8.13 -15.77 15.34
CA SER A 83 8.89 -16.72 16.16
C SER A 83 9.21 -17.98 15.34
N GLU A 84 9.89 -18.96 15.96
CA GLU A 84 10.11 -20.27 15.32
C GLU A 84 8.79 -20.92 14.87
N ASN A 85 7.73 -20.76 15.66
CA ASN A 85 6.39 -21.09 15.23
C ASN A 85 5.82 -19.89 14.46
N GLN A 86 5.79 -19.99 13.13
CA GLN A 86 5.35 -18.90 12.26
C GLN A 86 3.85 -18.61 12.35
N ASP A 87 3.08 -19.39 13.09
CA ASP A 87 1.70 -19.05 13.44
C ASP A 87 1.65 -17.92 14.50
N HIS A 88 2.76 -17.66 15.17
CA HIS A 88 2.88 -16.59 16.14
C HIS A 88 3.62 -15.39 15.53
N ARG A 89 2.91 -14.29 15.42
CA ARG A 89 3.44 -13.06 14.88
C ARG A 89 3.20 -11.89 15.84
N THR A 90 4.23 -11.10 16.06
CA THR A 90 4.11 -9.80 16.70
C THR A 90 4.16 -8.74 15.63
N GLN A 91 3.18 -7.85 15.61
CA GLN A 91 3.12 -6.76 14.66
C GLN A 91 3.04 -5.43 15.40
N ARG A 92 3.82 -4.46 14.92
CA ARG A 92 3.73 -3.10 15.44
C ARG A 92 3.89 -2.08 14.32
N VAL A 93 3.32 -0.90 14.52
CA VAL A 93 3.52 0.25 13.66
C VAL A 93 4.77 0.97 14.13
N SER A 94 5.79 1.07 13.29
CA SER A 94 7.02 1.78 13.63
C SER A 94 7.05 3.21 13.11
N GLN A 95 6.22 3.56 12.15
CA GLN A 95 6.08 4.91 11.62
C GLN A 95 4.69 5.09 11.03
N LEU A 96 4.05 6.23 11.28
CA LEU A 96 2.74 6.56 10.72
C LEU A 96 2.89 7.49 9.53
N ALA A 97 2.07 7.24 8.50
CA ALA A 97 1.88 8.16 7.38
C ALA A 97 0.82 9.20 7.71
N ASP A 98 0.78 10.28 6.92
CA ASP A 98 -0.27 11.26 7.03
C ASP A 98 -1.63 10.63 6.63
N PRO A 99 -2.72 10.97 7.34
CA PRO A 99 -4.03 10.45 6.99
C PRO A 99 -4.56 11.07 5.70
N PHE A 100 -5.47 10.38 5.04
CA PHE A 100 -6.22 10.95 3.92
C PHE A 100 -7.25 11.94 4.44
N THR A 101 -7.48 13.01 3.68
CA THR A 101 -8.50 13.99 3.99
C THR A 101 -9.66 13.89 2.99
N ALA A 102 -10.84 14.28 3.40
CA ALA A 102 -12.01 14.31 2.53
C ALA A 102 -11.76 15.21 1.31
N GLU A 103 -11.07 16.33 1.50
CA GLU A 103 -10.73 17.25 0.42
C GLU A 103 -9.86 16.58 -0.64
N GLN A 104 -8.84 15.82 -0.23
CA GLN A 104 -7.96 15.11 -1.15
C GLN A 104 -8.70 14.07 -1.99
N LEU A 105 -9.75 13.49 -1.45
CA LEU A 105 -10.50 12.39 -2.07
C LEU A 105 -11.71 12.88 -2.86
N SER A 106 -12.11 14.13 -2.76
CA SER A 106 -13.37 14.65 -3.29
C SER A 106 -13.49 14.59 -4.81
N GLY A 107 -12.38 14.61 -5.55
CA GLY A 107 -12.39 14.59 -7.01
C GLY A 107 -12.24 13.20 -7.63
N ILE A 108 -12.22 12.16 -6.81
CA ILE A 108 -11.94 10.80 -7.27
C ILE A 108 -13.25 10.11 -7.62
N ASN A 109 -13.32 9.54 -8.84
CA ASN A 109 -14.51 8.88 -9.36
C ASN A 109 -14.24 7.42 -9.67
N ALA A 110 -15.13 6.55 -9.20
CA ALA A 110 -15.14 5.14 -9.54
C ALA A 110 -16.53 4.59 -9.31
N ARG A 111 -16.84 3.44 -9.90
CA ARG A 111 -18.11 2.75 -9.67
C ARG A 111 -18.15 2.14 -8.28
N PHE A 112 -17.01 1.63 -7.80
CA PHE A 112 -16.86 1.05 -6.47
C PHE A 112 -15.58 1.54 -5.83
N PHE A 113 -15.61 1.69 -4.51
CA PHE A 113 -14.43 2.00 -3.72
C PHE A 113 -14.12 0.86 -2.77
N HIS A 114 -12.85 0.47 -2.73
CA HIS A 114 -12.33 -0.50 -1.77
C HIS A 114 -11.42 0.24 -0.78
N LEU A 115 -11.72 0.12 0.49
CA LEU A 115 -10.98 0.80 1.56
C LEU A 115 -10.22 -0.21 2.43
#